data_8240991dbeecb85b0bbed6896bb05739
#
_entry.id   8240991dbeecb85b0bbed6896bb05739
#
_cell.length_a   1.000
_cell.length_b   1.000
_cell.length_c   1.000
_cell.angle_alpha   90.00
_cell.angle_beta   90.00
_cell.angle_gamma   90.00
#
_symmetry.space_group_name_H-M   'P 1'
#
loop_
_entity.id
_entity.type
_entity.pdbx_description
1 polymer ?
#
loop_
_entity_poly.entity_id
_entity_poly.type
_entity_poly.pdbx_seq_one_letter_code
_entity_poly.pdbx_strand_id
1 'polypeptide(L)'
;LVTARGLAAKTDSYGRYHITCAITPNEARGSNFVLKLDDRTLPSGFRVSTRPVQVQRATRGKALKINFGASIHRVVGLDIADAVFEPGTAEMRPQWRPRIELLLTELQKAPAVLRLSYVADVEDEALVNRRLDTLKHDISAAWEELNCCYELVIEPEIFWRLGGPPGKSKEAGR
;
A
#
# COMPACT_ATOMS: atom_id res chain seq x y z
N LEU A 1 0.46 13.44 7.54
CA LEU A 1 -0.53 14.46 7.20
C LEU A 1 0.15 15.66 6.58
N VAL A 2 -0.35 16.14 5.46
CA VAL A 2 0.25 17.28 4.73
C VAL A 2 -0.84 18.28 4.37
N THR A 3 -0.58 19.56 4.59
CA THR A 3 -1.48 20.64 4.17
C THR A 3 -1.20 21.07 2.72
N ALA A 4 -2.15 21.74 2.09
CA ALA A 4 -1.96 22.30 0.74
C ALA A 4 -0.79 23.33 0.66
N ARG A 5 -0.31 23.84 1.80
CA ARG A 5 0.84 24.77 1.90
C ARG A 5 2.14 24.08 2.31
N GLY A 6 2.19 22.75 2.28
CA GLY A 6 3.40 21.97 2.59
C GLY A 6 3.71 21.79 4.08
N LEU A 7 2.84 22.26 5.01
CA LEU A 7 3.01 21.94 6.42
C LEU A 7 2.71 20.46 6.63
N ALA A 8 3.60 19.74 7.27
CA ALA A 8 3.45 18.34 7.61
C ALA A 8 3.29 18.16 9.13
N ALA A 9 2.43 17.21 9.51
CA ALA A 9 2.29 16.79 10.89
C ALA A 9 2.29 15.26 10.95
N LYS A 10 2.98 14.69 11.93
CA LYS A 10 2.97 13.26 12.22
C LYS A 10 2.03 13.02 13.41
N THR A 11 1.29 11.93 13.37
CA THR A 11 0.47 11.50 14.50
C THR A 11 1.34 10.94 15.62
N ASP A 12 0.89 11.11 16.86
CA ASP A 12 1.46 10.42 18.02
C ASP A 12 1.01 8.94 18.08
N SER A 13 1.44 8.20 19.12
CA SER A 13 1.06 6.80 19.33
C SER A 13 -0.45 6.57 19.53
N TYR A 14 -1.20 7.62 19.81
CA TYR A 14 -2.66 7.59 19.97
C TYR A 14 -3.40 8.08 18.72
N GLY A 15 -2.70 8.32 17.62
CA GLY A 15 -3.27 8.83 16.38
C GLY A 15 -3.64 10.32 16.40
N ARG A 16 -3.21 11.09 17.43
CA ARG A 16 -3.49 12.52 17.55
C ARG A 16 -2.42 13.34 16.84
N TYR A 17 -2.81 14.46 16.28
CA TYR A 17 -1.91 15.41 15.65
C TYR A 17 -2.35 16.84 15.92
N HIS A 18 -1.40 17.77 15.84
CA HIS A 18 -1.63 19.19 15.96
C HIS A 18 -0.90 19.93 14.84
N ILE A 19 -1.59 20.86 14.23
CA ILE A 19 -1.01 21.83 13.30
C ILE A 19 -1.23 23.20 13.91
N THR A 20 -0.18 23.75 14.49
CA THR A 20 -0.22 25.06 15.13
C THR A 20 -0.02 26.17 14.09
N CYS A 21 -0.54 27.35 14.38
CA CYS A 21 -0.33 28.58 13.57
C CYS A 21 -0.74 28.43 12.10
N ALA A 22 -1.82 27.69 11.82
CA ALA A 22 -2.37 27.61 10.47
C ALA A 22 -2.89 28.99 10.04
N ILE A 23 -2.27 29.57 9.01
CA ILE A 23 -2.65 30.87 8.50
C ILE A 23 -3.94 30.79 7.69
N THR A 24 -4.92 31.59 8.02
CA THR A 24 -6.15 31.81 7.23
C THR A 24 -5.99 33.10 6.43
N PRO A 25 -5.73 33.03 5.11
CA PRO A 25 -5.47 34.23 4.30
C PRO A 25 -6.61 35.25 4.31
N ASN A 26 -7.85 34.80 4.45
CA ASN A 26 -9.02 35.68 4.52
C ASN A 26 -9.58 35.64 5.95
N GLU A 27 -9.30 36.67 6.72
CA GLU A 27 -9.70 36.77 8.13
C GLU A 27 -11.22 36.99 8.28
N ALA A 28 -11.84 37.74 7.38
CA ALA A 28 -13.25 38.10 7.48
C ALA A 28 -14.18 36.97 7.05
N ARG A 29 -13.83 36.28 5.96
CA ARG A 29 -14.67 35.24 5.36
C ARG A 29 -14.21 33.81 5.67
N GLY A 30 -13.05 33.66 6.31
CA GLY A 30 -12.37 32.37 6.47
C GLY A 30 -11.76 31.87 5.17
N SER A 31 -11.04 30.77 5.24
CA SER A 31 -10.36 30.13 4.11
C SER A 31 -10.58 28.63 4.15
N ASN A 32 -10.55 27.99 3.00
CA ASN A 32 -10.56 26.53 2.93
C ASN A 32 -9.21 26.01 3.40
N PHE A 33 -9.24 25.14 4.39
CA PHE A 33 -8.08 24.40 4.87
C PHE A 33 -8.14 22.99 4.33
N VAL A 34 -7.13 22.62 3.55
CA VAL A 34 -7.02 21.30 2.92
C VAL A 34 -5.99 20.50 3.69
N LEU A 35 -6.37 19.32 4.14
CA LEU A 35 -5.49 18.37 4.82
C LEU A 35 -5.55 17.03 4.10
N LYS A 36 -4.39 16.50 3.75
CA LYS A 36 -4.22 15.19 3.13
C LYS A 36 -3.57 14.23 4.12
N LEU A 37 -4.16 13.06 4.27
CA LEU A 37 -3.51 11.91 4.90
C LEU A 37 -2.56 11.27 3.87
N ASP A 38 -1.32 11.04 4.25
CA ASP A 38 -0.38 10.25 3.45
C ASP A 38 -0.56 8.77 3.85
N ASP A 39 -1.33 8.06 3.06
CA ASP A 39 -1.68 6.65 3.28
C ASP A 39 -0.49 5.72 3.11
N ARG A 40 0.53 6.12 2.34
CA ARG A 40 1.77 5.35 2.15
C ARG A 40 2.61 5.20 3.42
N THR A 41 2.34 6.04 4.42
CA THR A 41 3.03 5.97 5.73
C THR A 41 2.29 5.11 6.76
N LEU A 42 1.13 4.57 6.39
CA LEU A 42 0.39 3.65 7.26
C LEU A 42 1.07 2.28 7.30
N PRO A 43 1.07 1.62 8.46
CA PRO A 43 1.53 0.23 8.54
C PRO A 43 0.70 -0.68 7.64
N SER A 44 1.31 -1.78 7.18
CA SER A 44 0.60 -2.79 6.40
C SER A 44 -0.64 -3.30 7.15
N GLY A 45 -1.72 -3.51 6.39
CA GLY A 45 -3.02 -3.92 6.94
C GLY A 45 -3.92 -2.76 7.35
N PHE A 46 -3.42 -1.52 7.45
CA PHE A 46 -4.27 -0.37 7.69
C PHE A 46 -4.89 0.15 6.39
N ARG A 47 -6.20 0.42 6.43
CA ARG A 47 -6.97 1.01 5.32
C ARG A 47 -7.70 2.24 5.78
N VAL A 48 -7.59 3.31 5.00
CA VAL A 48 -8.29 4.56 5.28
C VAL A 48 -9.77 4.37 4.95
N SER A 49 -10.65 4.56 5.95
CA SER A 49 -12.10 4.44 5.81
C SER A 49 -12.78 5.78 5.49
N THR A 50 -12.05 6.88 5.58
CA THR A 50 -12.54 8.23 5.25
C THR A 50 -11.84 8.74 3.98
N ARG A 51 -12.35 9.85 3.42
CA ARG A 51 -11.64 10.49 2.29
C ARG A 51 -10.22 10.88 2.72
N PRO A 52 -9.18 10.52 1.97
CA PRO A 52 -7.79 10.83 2.33
C PRO A 52 -7.47 12.33 2.21
N VAL A 53 -8.29 13.08 1.48
CA VAL A 53 -8.22 14.54 1.41
C VAL A 53 -9.50 15.12 1.99
N GLN A 54 -9.36 15.95 3.00
CA GLN A 54 -10.47 16.67 3.63
C GLN A 54 -10.28 18.17 3.47
N VAL A 55 -11.37 18.86 3.18
CA VAL A 55 -11.43 20.30 3.04
C VAL A 55 -12.44 20.84 4.02
N GLN A 56 -12.00 21.71 4.90
CA GLN A 56 -12.89 22.39 5.85
C GLN A 56 -12.63 23.89 5.87
N ARG A 57 -13.67 24.65 6.17
CA ARG A 57 -13.54 26.10 6.28
C ARG A 57 -12.95 26.48 7.63
N ALA A 58 -11.79 27.10 7.60
CA ALA A 58 -11.10 27.60 8.77
C ALA A 58 -11.40 29.11 8.95
N THR A 59 -11.68 29.51 10.17
CA THR A 59 -11.86 30.91 10.57
C THR A 59 -10.86 31.24 11.69
N ARG A 60 -10.46 32.52 11.76
CA ARG A 60 -9.49 32.98 12.78
C ARG A 60 -10.02 32.72 14.19
N GLY A 61 -9.14 32.29 15.07
CA GLY A 61 -9.45 32.11 16.50
C GLY A 61 -10.27 30.86 16.83
N LYS A 62 -10.60 30.01 15.85
CA LYS A 62 -11.31 28.75 16.10
C LYS A 62 -10.41 27.55 15.85
N ALA A 63 -10.42 26.60 16.79
CA ALA A 63 -9.82 25.31 16.57
C ALA A 63 -10.64 24.51 15.55
N LEU A 64 -9.96 23.97 14.54
CA LEU A 64 -10.55 23.11 13.54
C LEU A 64 -10.20 21.64 13.87
N LYS A 65 -11.22 20.78 13.88
CA LYS A 65 -11.03 19.36 14.13
C LYS A 65 -11.28 18.58 12.85
N ILE A 66 -10.24 17.92 12.35
CA ILE A 66 -10.30 17.08 11.16
C ILE A 66 -9.87 15.67 11.57
N ASN A 67 -10.74 14.68 11.41
CA ASN A 67 -10.44 13.31 11.77
C ASN A 67 -10.35 12.45 10.52
N PHE A 68 -9.41 11.51 10.54
CA PHE A 68 -9.31 10.44 9.55
C PHE A 68 -9.60 9.11 10.24
N GLY A 69 -10.44 8.30 9.62
CA GLY A 69 -10.71 6.94 10.07
C GLY A 69 -9.83 5.96 9.32
N ALA A 70 -9.40 4.93 10.02
CA ALA A 70 -8.72 3.79 9.43
C ALA A 70 -9.23 2.49 10.09
N SER A 71 -9.31 1.43 9.30
CA SER A 71 -9.60 0.08 9.77
C SER A 71 -8.37 -0.80 9.63
N ILE A 72 -8.26 -1.80 10.48
CA ILE A 72 -7.20 -2.81 10.39
C ILE A 72 -7.81 -4.03 9.70
N HIS A 73 -7.16 -4.45 8.61
CA HIS A 73 -7.49 -5.69 7.91
C HIS A 73 -6.46 -6.77 8.26
N ARG A 74 -6.89 -8.04 8.18
CA ARG A 74 -5.97 -9.17 8.32
C ARG A 74 -4.92 -9.10 7.22
N VAL A 75 -3.65 -9.34 7.56
CA VAL A 75 -2.58 -9.47 6.57
C VAL A 75 -2.34 -10.96 6.30
N VAL A 76 -2.47 -11.35 5.05
CA VAL A 76 -2.13 -12.69 4.57
C VAL A 76 -0.86 -12.57 3.74
N GLY A 77 0.20 -13.28 4.12
CA GLY A 77 1.46 -13.30 3.39
C GLY A 77 1.47 -14.43 2.37
N LEU A 78 1.94 -14.13 1.16
CA LEU A 78 2.31 -15.11 0.15
C LEU A 78 3.75 -14.86 -0.28
N ASP A 79 4.64 -15.76 0.11
CA ASP A 79 6.04 -15.73 -0.29
C ASP A 79 6.23 -16.55 -1.54
N ILE A 80 6.81 -15.96 -2.58
CA ILE A 80 7.12 -16.57 -3.86
C ILE A 80 8.60 -16.42 -4.20
N ALA A 81 9.09 -17.32 -5.01
CA ALA A 81 10.48 -17.32 -5.48
C ALA A 81 10.53 -17.71 -6.96
N ASP A 82 11.71 -17.61 -7.58
CA ASP A 82 11.95 -17.94 -8.98
C ASP A 82 11.44 -19.35 -9.37
N ALA A 83 11.50 -20.31 -8.43
CA ALA A 83 11.04 -21.68 -8.63
C ALA A 83 9.52 -21.85 -8.94
N VAL A 84 8.73 -20.83 -8.66
CA VAL A 84 7.29 -20.81 -8.95
C VAL A 84 7.01 -20.67 -10.44
N PHE A 85 7.94 -20.10 -11.19
CA PHE A 85 7.81 -19.77 -12.60
C PHE A 85 8.63 -20.70 -13.50
N GLU A 86 8.26 -20.76 -14.77
CA GLU A 86 9.10 -21.39 -15.78
C GLU A 86 10.36 -20.55 -16.01
N PRO A 87 11.53 -21.17 -16.23
CA PRO A 87 12.80 -20.45 -16.40
C PRO A 87 12.74 -19.41 -17.50
N GLY A 88 13.16 -18.17 -17.19
CA GLY A 88 13.20 -17.05 -18.13
C GLY A 88 11.84 -16.48 -18.55
N THR A 89 10.73 -16.99 -17.99
CA THR A 89 9.37 -16.52 -18.31
C THR A 89 8.64 -15.96 -17.09
N ALA A 90 7.49 -15.34 -17.33
CA ALA A 90 6.55 -14.94 -16.28
C ALA A 90 5.40 -15.96 -16.09
N GLU A 91 5.45 -17.09 -16.73
CA GLU A 91 4.43 -18.12 -16.63
C GLU A 91 4.61 -18.95 -15.36
N MET A 92 3.53 -19.04 -14.57
CA MET A 92 3.52 -19.88 -13.37
C MET A 92 3.44 -21.36 -13.77
N ARG A 93 4.28 -22.19 -13.14
CA ARG A 93 4.24 -23.63 -13.31
C ARG A 93 2.91 -24.20 -12.83
N PRO A 94 2.29 -25.13 -13.57
CA PRO A 94 0.94 -25.66 -13.29
C PRO A 94 0.78 -26.22 -11.87
N GLN A 95 1.84 -26.77 -11.29
CA GLN A 95 1.83 -27.35 -9.94
C GLN A 95 1.54 -26.34 -8.81
N TRP A 96 1.67 -25.03 -9.07
CA TRP A 96 1.42 -23.99 -8.08
C TRP A 96 -0.01 -23.44 -8.13
N ARG A 97 -0.76 -23.69 -9.22
CA ARG A 97 -2.15 -23.22 -9.38
C ARG A 97 -3.07 -23.62 -8.23
N PRO A 98 -3.04 -24.90 -7.74
CA PRO A 98 -3.89 -25.27 -6.61
C PRO A 98 -3.61 -24.49 -5.32
N ARG A 99 -2.37 -24.00 -5.15
CA ARG A 99 -2.03 -23.17 -3.99
C ARG A 99 -2.64 -21.77 -4.07
N ILE A 100 -2.78 -21.22 -5.28
CA ILE A 100 -3.49 -19.95 -5.47
C ILE A 100 -4.98 -20.11 -5.15
N GLU A 101 -5.60 -21.23 -5.54
CA GLU A 101 -7.00 -21.53 -5.20
C GLU A 101 -7.21 -21.64 -3.68
N LEU A 102 -6.29 -22.27 -2.97
CA LEU A 102 -6.30 -22.34 -1.51
C LEU A 102 -6.12 -20.96 -0.88
N LEU A 103 -5.23 -20.12 -1.42
CA LEU A 103 -5.04 -18.74 -0.99
C LEU A 103 -6.34 -17.94 -1.15
N LEU A 104 -7.01 -18.02 -2.30
CA LEU A 104 -8.27 -17.32 -2.56
C LEU A 104 -9.35 -17.77 -1.56
N THR A 105 -9.43 -19.06 -1.28
CA THR A 105 -10.35 -19.60 -0.26
C THR A 105 -10.05 -19.03 1.13
N GLU A 106 -8.78 -18.87 1.46
CA GLU A 106 -8.38 -18.27 2.74
C GLU A 106 -8.71 -16.78 2.82
N LEU A 107 -8.49 -16.05 1.73
CA LEU A 107 -8.80 -14.63 1.64
C LEU A 107 -10.30 -14.32 1.77
N GLN A 108 -11.19 -15.21 1.29
CA GLN A 108 -12.64 -15.06 1.39
C GLN A 108 -13.18 -15.06 2.83
N LYS A 109 -12.45 -15.61 3.80
CA LYS A 109 -12.94 -15.77 5.18
C LYS A 109 -13.13 -14.43 5.92
N ALA A 110 -12.36 -13.40 5.58
CA ALA A 110 -12.45 -12.07 6.20
C ALA A 110 -11.72 -11.02 5.35
N PRO A 111 -12.07 -9.73 5.48
CA PRO A 111 -11.33 -8.65 4.84
C PRO A 111 -9.84 -8.76 5.12
N ALA A 112 -9.03 -8.81 4.07
CA ALA A 112 -7.61 -9.03 4.18
C ALA A 112 -6.82 -8.16 3.19
N VAL A 113 -5.56 -7.92 3.55
CA VAL A 113 -4.53 -7.40 2.65
C VAL A 113 -3.62 -8.56 2.30
N LEU A 114 -3.44 -8.83 1.03
CA LEU A 114 -2.47 -9.81 0.56
C LEU A 114 -1.11 -9.14 0.40
N ARG A 115 -0.16 -9.51 1.24
CA ARG A 115 1.24 -9.15 1.05
C ARG A 115 1.89 -10.20 0.15
N LEU A 116 2.28 -9.76 -1.04
CA LEU A 116 2.91 -10.60 -2.04
C LEU A 116 4.41 -10.36 -2.04
N SER A 117 5.17 -11.21 -1.35
CA SER A 117 6.61 -11.08 -1.18
C SER A 117 7.34 -11.94 -2.22
N TYR A 118 8.08 -11.31 -3.13
CA TYR A 118 8.92 -12.02 -4.08
C TYR A 118 10.37 -12.05 -3.59
N VAL A 119 10.88 -13.25 -3.36
CA VAL A 119 12.28 -13.48 -3.00
C VAL A 119 13.07 -13.75 -4.27
N ALA A 120 13.66 -12.70 -4.83
CA ALA A 120 14.46 -12.77 -6.04
C ALA A 120 15.92 -13.18 -5.73
N ASP A 121 16.49 -14.03 -6.59
CA ASP A 121 17.84 -14.55 -6.41
C ASP A 121 18.79 -14.01 -7.50
N VAL A 122 18.73 -14.59 -8.70
CA VAL A 122 19.65 -14.29 -9.81
C VAL A 122 18.98 -13.73 -11.06
N GLU A 123 17.67 -13.66 -11.06
CA GLU A 123 16.90 -13.22 -12.22
C GLU A 123 17.00 -11.71 -12.44
N ASP A 124 16.80 -11.28 -13.69
CA ASP A 124 16.77 -9.86 -14.06
C ASP A 124 15.60 -9.12 -13.40
N GLU A 125 15.84 -7.88 -12.97
CA GLU A 125 14.83 -7.03 -12.31
C GLU A 125 13.57 -6.86 -13.17
N ALA A 126 13.71 -6.72 -14.49
CA ALA A 126 12.58 -6.58 -15.40
C ALA A 126 11.74 -7.87 -15.48
N LEU A 127 12.37 -9.03 -15.40
CA LEU A 127 11.66 -10.31 -15.35
C LEU A 127 10.94 -10.51 -14.01
N VAL A 128 11.58 -10.17 -12.90
CA VAL A 128 10.98 -10.23 -11.55
C VAL A 128 9.74 -9.34 -11.46
N ASN A 129 9.82 -8.12 -11.96
CA ASN A 129 8.68 -7.21 -12.00
C ASN A 129 7.54 -7.76 -12.87
N ARG A 130 7.83 -8.27 -14.07
CA ARG A 130 6.80 -8.88 -14.94
C ARG A 130 6.12 -10.08 -14.27
N ARG A 131 6.87 -10.95 -13.59
CA ARG A 131 6.33 -12.10 -12.84
C ARG A 131 5.38 -11.64 -11.74
N LEU A 132 5.79 -10.61 -11.00
CA LEU A 132 5.00 -10.06 -9.90
C LEU A 132 3.70 -9.41 -10.43
N ASP A 133 3.80 -8.65 -11.52
CA ASP A 133 2.64 -8.01 -12.15
C ASP A 133 1.67 -9.03 -12.74
N THR A 134 2.19 -10.08 -13.41
CA THR A 134 1.36 -11.17 -13.95
C THR A 134 0.63 -11.87 -12.82
N LEU A 135 1.34 -12.28 -11.77
CA LEU A 135 0.73 -12.97 -10.63
C LEU A 135 -0.30 -12.10 -9.92
N LYS A 136 -0.01 -10.82 -9.71
CA LYS A 136 -0.96 -9.87 -9.15
C LYS A 136 -2.21 -9.75 -10.02
N HIS A 137 -2.05 -9.68 -11.34
CA HIS A 137 -3.16 -9.63 -12.28
C HIS A 137 -4.01 -10.92 -12.21
N ASP A 138 -3.37 -12.09 -12.23
CA ASP A 138 -4.05 -13.38 -12.19
C ASP A 138 -4.85 -13.57 -10.88
N ILE A 139 -4.25 -13.19 -9.74
CA ILE A 139 -4.94 -13.24 -8.45
C ILE A 139 -6.12 -12.26 -8.43
N SER A 140 -5.94 -11.04 -8.96
CA SER A 140 -7.02 -10.03 -9.00
C SER A 140 -8.17 -10.49 -9.89
N ALA A 141 -7.87 -11.03 -11.08
CA ALA A 141 -8.88 -11.55 -12.01
C ALA A 141 -9.67 -12.72 -11.39
N ALA A 142 -8.96 -13.68 -10.79
CA ALA A 142 -9.60 -14.81 -10.10
C ALA A 142 -10.45 -14.35 -8.90
N TRP A 143 -10.03 -13.31 -8.19
CA TRP A 143 -10.81 -12.70 -7.11
C TRP A 143 -12.09 -12.05 -7.61
N GLU A 144 -12.02 -11.32 -8.71
CA GLU A 144 -13.20 -10.70 -9.35
C GLU A 144 -14.20 -11.74 -9.84
N GLU A 145 -13.72 -12.87 -10.42
CA GLU A 145 -14.57 -13.99 -10.84
C GLU A 145 -15.34 -14.61 -9.65
N LEU A 146 -14.74 -14.65 -8.48
CA LEU A 146 -15.39 -15.15 -7.25
C LEU A 146 -16.51 -14.22 -6.76
N ASN A 147 -16.61 -13.01 -7.29
CA ASN A 147 -17.60 -12.00 -6.93
C ASN A 147 -17.75 -11.83 -5.41
N CYS A 148 -16.60 -11.81 -4.71
CA CYS A 148 -16.55 -11.75 -3.25
C CYS A 148 -16.98 -10.40 -2.71
N CYS A 149 -17.41 -10.41 -1.45
CA CYS A 149 -17.97 -9.28 -0.72
C CYS A 149 -16.94 -8.23 -0.23
N TYR A 150 -15.64 -8.47 -0.45
CA TYR A 150 -14.58 -7.57 0.01
C TYR A 150 -13.70 -7.12 -1.16
N GLU A 151 -13.20 -5.89 -1.07
CA GLU A 151 -12.12 -5.42 -1.93
C GLU A 151 -10.81 -6.13 -1.53
N LEU A 152 -10.16 -6.80 -2.47
CA LEU A 152 -8.84 -7.39 -2.27
C LEU A 152 -7.78 -6.33 -2.55
N VAL A 153 -6.93 -6.11 -1.56
CA VAL A 153 -5.78 -5.24 -1.73
C VAL A 153 -4.52 -6.08 -1.73
N ILE A 154 -3.71 -5.93 -2.79
CA ILE A 154 -2.45 -6.65 -2.95
C ILE A 154 -1.30 -5.66 -2.79
N GLU A 155 -0.43 -5.92 -1.81
CA GLU A 155 0.79 -5.16 -1.55
C GLU A 155 2.00 -5.97 -2.03
N PRO A 156 2.55 -5.65 -3.23
CA PRO A 156 3.72 -6.35 -3.74
C PRO A 156 5.00 -5.85 -3.05
N GLU A 157 5.92 -6.77 -2.79
CA GLU A 157 7.21 -6.49 -2.17
C GLU A 157 8.29 -7.38 -2.79
N ILE A 158 9.48 -6.85 -3.08
CA ILE A 158 10.58 -7.60 -3.67
C ILE A 158 11.75 -7.60 -2.71
N PHE A 159 12.22 -8.78 -2.36
CA PHE A 159 13.42 -9.00 -1.56
C PHE A 159 14.51 -9.63 -2.42
N TRP A 160 15.67 -8.98 -2.48
CA TRP A 160 16.82 -9.52 -3.17
C TRP A 160 17.76 -10.23 -2.18
N ARG A 161 17.98 -11.54 -2.35
CA ARG A 161 18.86 -12.32 -1.49
C ARG A 161 20.27 -11.78 -1.44
N LEU A 162 20.76 -11.21 -2.54
CA LEU A 162 22.10 -10.65 -2.64
C LEU A 162 22.15 -9.13 -2.38
N GLY A 163 21.11 -8.56 -1.77
CA GLY A 163 21.05 -7.15 -1.38
C GLY A 163 20.70 -6.18 -2.48
N GLY A 164 20.41 -6.64 -3.70
CA GLY A 164 19.98 -5.80 -4.82
C GLY A 164 19.87 -6.59 -6.12
N PRO A 165 19.24 -6.02 -7.16
CA PRO A 165 19.12 -6.66 -8.45
C PRO A 165 20.49 -6.86 -9.11
N PRO A 166 20.67 -7.96 -9.90
CA PRO A 166 21.92 -8.23 -10.61
C PRO A 166 22.33 -7.04 -11.48
N GLY A 167 23.57 -6.59 -11.36
CA GLY A 167 24.14 -5.47 -12.13
C GLY A 167 24.06 -4.10 -11.44
N LYS A 168 23.34 -3.91 -10.35
CA LYS A 168 23.29 -2.63 -9.59
C LYS A 168 24.18 -2.60 -8.33
N SER A 169 24.84 -3.69 -8.00
CA SER A 169 25.70 -3.76 -6.82
C SER A 169 27.11 -3.25 -7.12
N LYS A 170 27.31 -1.93 -7.28
CA LYS A 170 28.59 -1.22 -7.06
C LYS A 170 28.60 0.25 -7.48
N GLU A 171 27.71 1.08 -6.96
CA GLU A 171 27.90 2.54 -7.05
C GLU A 171 27.51 3.29 -5.76
N ALA A 172 27.64 2.63 -4.61
CA ALA A 172 27.53 3.31 -3.32
C ALA A 172 28.84 3.13 -2.54
N GLY A 173 29.89 3.83 -2.98
CA GLY A 173 31.16 3.81 -2.27
C GLY A 173 32.29 4.55 -2.99
N ARG A 174 32.16 5.86 -3.13
CA ARG A 174 33.32 6.77 -3.23
C ARG A 174 32.97 8.15 -2.73
#